data_dd73de2bf12b095e94709944e284012d
#
_entry.id   dd73de2bf12b095e94709944e284012d
#
_cell.length_a   1.000
_cell.length_b   1.000
_cell.length_c   1.000
_cell.angle_alpha   90.00
_cell.angle_beta   90.00
_cell.angle_gamma   90.00
#
_symmetry.space_group_name_H-M   'P 1'
#
loop_
_entity.id
_entity.type
_entity.pdbx_description
1 polymer ?
#
loop_
_entity_poly.entity_id
_entity_poly.type
_entity_poly.pdbx_seq_one_letter_code
_entity_poly.pdbx_strand_id
1 'polypeptide(L)'
;MRDYLKKQISNPTTSNIKSFDLTLGNLCNLKCVMCNPSLSSQLLAEANLNPTLQSRYGGSYDQKDFDWPKGDDFVEWCNRYLPQAIHIKFTGGEPFLIPWIHDAIESIPDNQKAKCVLHFTTNLTVVSDKIFESFKKFKAVWISVSVEGTHSTHEYLRYGHSWDTLSKNLKSISEKNIDNLIFKINHVVQTPSYHSILEMTDFFDQLKMKIHPIMLKSPRHYHISALTRESKQYFLDSTEEYTGLNLDFIKFVRSVSQEYIEQNTTLTKECIQDLTHLDLVRKNNHKDIIPEKNIKIN
;
A
#
# COMPACT_ATOMS: atom_id res chain seq x y z
N MET A 1 -15.11 2.35 -15.22
CA MET A 1 -14.30 3.56 -15.00
C MET A 1 -14.28 4.46 -16.24
N ARG A 2 -13.88 3.96 -17.41
CA ARG A 2 -13.83 4.72 -18.69
C ARG A 2 -15.17 5.37 -19.06
N ASP A 3 -16.27 4.64 -18.96
CA ASP A 3 -17.60 5.15 -19.24
C ASP A 3 -18.10 6.15 -18.19
N TYR A 4 -17.70 5.99 -16.94
CA TYR A 4 -17.97 6.95 -15.87
C TYR A 4 -17.27 8.28 -16.13
N LEU A 5 -15.98 8.27 -16.50
CA LEU A 5 -15.23 9.48 -16.84
C LEU A 5 -15.78 10.18 -18.08
N LYS A 6 -16.13 9.43 -19.15
CA LYS A 6 -16.77 9.99 -20.33
C LYS A 6 -18.10 10.67 -19.98
N LYS A 7 -18.90 10.07 -19.10
CA LYS A 7 -20.17 10.63 -18.63
C LYS A 7 -19.98 11.89 -17.79
N GLN A 8 -18.89 11.97 -17.00
CA GLN A 8 -18.53 13.16 -16.22
C GLN A 8 -18.04 14.30 -17.13
N ILE A 9 -17.24 14.00 -18.17
CA ILE A 9 -16.76 14.98 -19.16
C ILE A 9 -17.93 15.62 -19.92
N SER A 10 -18.99 14.87 -20.20
CA SER A 10 -20.17 15.35 -20.95
C SER A 10 -21.18 16.12 -20.10
N ASN A 11 -21.03 16.17 -18.76
CA ASN A 11 -22.02 16.80 -17.87
C ASN A 11 -21.48 18.11 -17.26
N PRO A 12 -21.97 19.29 -17.67
CA PRO A 12 -21.46 20.58 -17.20
C PRO A 12 -21.74 20.89 -15.71
N THR A 13 -22.59 20.11 -15.04
CA THR A 13 -22.91 20.31 -13.61
C THR A 13 -21.80 19.85 -12.65
N THR A 14 -20.71 19.22 -13.14
CA THR A 14 -19.57 18.74 -12.35
C THR A 14 -18.48 19.78 -12.11
N SER A 15 -18.72 21.05 -12.42
CA SER A 15 -17.75 22.15 -12.29
C SER A 15 -17.28 22.46 -10.85
N ASN A 16 -17.82 21.79 -9.84
CA ASN A 16 -17.50 22.02 -8.42
C ASN A 16 -16.77 20.87 -7.73
N ILE A 17 -16.28 19.84 -8.46
CA ILE A 17 -15.52 18.76 -7.85
C ILE A 17 -14.12 19.29 -7.50
N LYS A 18 -13.77 19.22 -6.20
CA LYS A 18 -12.50 19.74 -5.66
C LYS A 18 -11.60 18.68 -5.04
N SER A 19 -12.12 17.47 -4.84
CA SER A 19 -11.35 16.35 -4.27
C SER A 19 -11.43 15.14 -5.19
N PHE A 20 -10.27 14.55 -5.46
CA PHE A 20 -10.11 13.44 -6.39
C PHE A 20 -9.36 12.29 -5.71
N ASP A 21 -9.82 11.06 -5.90
CA ASP A 21 -9.08 9.82 -5.61
C ASP A 21 -8.86 9.11 -6.95
N LEU A 22 -7.61 9.14 -7.42
CA LEU A 22 -7.24 8.72 -8.77
C LEU A 22 -6.40 7.44 -8.71
N THR A 23 -6.93 6.38 -9.32
CA THR A 23 -6.20 5.13 -9.56
C THR A 23 -5.75 5.12 -11.03
N LEU A 24 -4.50 5.48 -11.30
CA LEU A 24 -3.98 5.68 -12.66
C LEU A 24 -3.32 4.40 -13.22
N GLY A 25 -4.12 3.32 -13.29
CA GLY A 25 -3.67 2.04 -13.81
C GLY A 25 -3.01 1.13 -12.78
N ASN A 26 -2.36 0.06 -13.27
CA ASN A 26 -1.76 -0.98 -12.42
C ASN A 26 -0.23 -1.10 -12.56
N LEU A 27 0.44 -0.14 -13.21
CA LEU A 27 1.90 -0.20 -13.38
C LEU A 27 2.58 -0.23 -12.00
N CYS A 28 3.19 -1.36 -11.66
CA CYS A 28 3.88 -1.59 -10.39
C CYS A 28 5.06 -2.54 -10.61
N ASN A 29 6.13 -2.33 -9.88
CA ASN A 29 7.33 -3.16 -9.93
C ASN A 29 7.36 -4.27 -8.86
N LEU A 30 6.31 -4.39 -8.02
CA LEU A 30 6.24 -5.38 -6.96
C LEU A 30 5.12 -6.40 -7.16
N LYS A 31 5.26 -7.57 -6.50
CA LYS A 31 4.30 -8.67 -6.46
C LYS A 31 3.88 -8.95 -5.01
N CYS A 32 3.34 -7.95 -4.32
CA CYS A 32 2.98 -8.07 -2.91
C CYS A 32 1.97 -9.20 -2.66
N VAL A 33 2.16 -9.96 -1.58
CA VAL A 33 1.37 -11.15 -1.25
C VAL A 33 -0.12 -10.82 -1.07
N MET A 34 -0.44 -9.67 -0.45
CA MET A 34 -1.82 -9.24 -0.19
C MET A 34 -2.46 -8.45 -1.36
N CYS A 35 -1.73 -8.22 -2.45
CA CYS A 35 -2.21 -7.42 -3.58
C CYS A 35 -2.92 -8.29 -4.64
N ASN A 36 -3.39 -7.66 -5.69
CA ASN A 36 -4.07 -8.32 -6.82
C ASN A 36 -3.62 -7.74 -8.18
N PRO A 37 -3.87 -8.44 -9.30
CA PRO A 37 -3.46 -8.03 -10.64
C PRO A 37 -4.03 -6.68 -11.11
N SER A 38 -5.17 -6.24 -10.59
CA SER A 38 -5.74 -4.93 -10.95
C SER A 38 -4.92 -3.75 -10.42
N LEU A 39 -4.05 -4.01 -9.43
CA LEU A 39 -3.17 -3.02 -8.79
C LEU A 39 -1.67 -3.30 -9.00
N SER A 40 -1.31 -4.36 -9.74
CA SER A 40 0.09 -4.67 -10.06
C SER A 40 0.23 -5.38 -11.39
N SER A 41 0.91 -4.71 -12.33
CA SER A 41 1.27 -5.29 -13.64
C SER A 41 2.21 -6.50 -13.50
N GLN A 42 3.04 -6.54 -12.44
CA GLN A 42 3.91 -7.68 -12.16
C GLN A 42 3.11 -8.90 -11.67
N LEU A 43 2.08 -8.69 -10.84
CA LEU A 43 1.17 -9.76 -10.45
C LEU A 43 0.32 -10.25 -11.62
N LEU A 44 -0.09 -9.34 -12.50
CA LEU A 44 -0.79 -9.70 -13.73
C LEU A 44 0.07 -10.60 -14.62
N ALA A 45 1.33 -10.22 -14.84
CA ALA A 45 2.27 -11.02 -15.62
C ALA A 45 2.53 -12.40 -14.97
N GLU A 46 2.73 -12.44 -13.64
CA GLU A 46 2.93 -13.68 -12.88
C GLU A 46 1.70 -14.61 -12.98
N ALA A 47 0.49 -14.07 -12.84
CA ALA A 47 -0.75 -14.83 -12.96
C ALA A 47 -0.96 -15.37 -14.38
N ASN A 48 -0.66 -14.58 -15.41
CA ASN A 48 -0.79 -15.02 -16.81
C ASN A 48 0.18 -16.17 -17.17
N LEU A 49 1.35 -16.21 -16.54
CA LEU A 49 2.33 -17.29 -16.73
C LEU A 49 2.03 -18.55 -15.87
N ASN A 50 1.19 -18.43 -14.85
CA ASN A 50 0.90 -19.50 -13.89
C ASN A 50 -0.62 -19.67 -13.73
N PRO A 51 -1.25 -20.60 -14.48
CA PRO A 51 -2.72 -20.81 -14.43
C PRO A 51 -3.27 -21.07 -13.02
N THR A 52 -2.48 -21.68 -12.14
CA THR A 52 -2.87 -21.95 -10.76
C THR A 52 -3.04 -20.65 -9.95
N LEU A 53 -2.30 -19.57 -10.28
CA LEU A 53 -2.47 -18.27 -9.66
C LEU A 53 -3.68 -17.49 -10.20
N GLN A 54 -4.19 -17.82 -11.39
CA GLN A 54 -5.40 -17.18 -11.91
C GLN A 54 -6.61 -17.46 -11.01
N SER A 55 -6.73 -18.71 -10.50
CA SER A 55 -7.81 -19.06 -9.56
C SER A 55 -7.71 -18.27 -8.24
N ARG A 56 -6.50 -18.01 -7.76
CA ARG A 56 -6.24 -17.19 -6.57
C ARG A 56 -6.82 -15.78 -6.69
N TYR A 57 -6.79 -15.22 -7.87
CA TYR A 57 -7.25 -13.86 -8.15
C TYR A 57 -8.66 -13.76 -8.71
N GLY A 58 -9.39 -14.88 -8.80
CA GLY A 58 -10.78 -14.91 -9.25
C GLY A 58 -10.96 -14.83 -10.77
N GLY A 59 -9.93 -15.09 -11.56
CA GLY A 59 -10.01 -15.16 -13.01
C GLY A 59 -8.80 -14.55 -13.74
N SER A 60 -8.96 -14.35 -15.04
CA SER A 60 -7.98 -13.68 -15.91
C SER A 60 -8.29 -12.18 -16.02
N TYR A 61 -7.25 -11.38 -16.17
CA TYR A 61 -7.33 -9.94 -16.38
C TYR A 61 -6.63 -9.58 -17.70
N ASP A 62 -7.18 -8.63 -18.46
CA ASP A 62 -6.50 -8.04 -19.62
C ASP A 62 -5.79 -6.76 -19.19
N GLN A 63 -4.53 -6.57 -19.58
CA GLN A 63 -3.77 -5.34 -19.31
C GLN A 63 -4.47 -4.08 -19.85
N LYS A 64 -5.22 -4.22 -20.93
CA LYS A 64 -5.98 -3.11 -21.55
C LYS A 64 -7.02 -2.50 -20.60
N ASP A 65 -7.51 -3.24 -19.64
CA ASP A 65 -8.49 -2.75 -18.64
C ASP A 65 -7.88 -1.71 -17.71
N PHE A 66 -6.54 -1.66 -17.61
CA PHE A 66 -5.80 -0.80 -16.71
C PHE A 66 -5.04 0.35 -17.40
N ASP A 67 -5.15 0.45 -18.73
CA ASP A 67 -4.45 1.45 -19.53
C ASP A 67 -5.29 2.73 -19.77
N TRP A 68 -6.35 2.94 -19.01
CA TRP A 68 -7.29 4.04 -19.21
C TRP A 68 -6.70 5.47 -19.14
N PRO A 69 -5.61 5.74 -18.37
CA PRO A 69 -5.04 7.10 -18.35
C PRO A 69 -4.20 7.43 -19.59
N LYS A 70 -4.20 6.61 -20.62
CA LYS A 70 -3.45 6.86 -21.85
C LYS A 70 -4.28 7.66 -22.85
N GLY A 71 -3.61 8.60 -23.51
CA GLY A 71 -4.15 9.35 -24.64
C GLY A 71 -4.71 10.72 -24.28
N ASP A 72 -5.18 11.41 -25.34
CA ASP A 72 -5.62 12.80 -25.28
C ASP A 72 -6.82 13.03 -24.33
N ASP A 73 -7.72 12.04 -24.22
CA ASP A 73 -8.89 12.09 -23.32
C ASP A 73 -8.46 12.30 -21.85
N PHE A 74 -7.35 11.72 -21.42
CA PHE A 74 -6.85 11.88 -20.05
C PHE A 74 -6.26 13.27 -19.83
N VAL A 75 -5.50 13.78 -20.78
CA VAL A 75 -4.91 15.13 -20.74
C VAL A 75 -6.03 16.18 -20.72
N GLU A 76 -7.05 16.02 -21.57
CA GLU A 76 -8.22 16.90 -21.58
C GLU A 76 -8.95 16.87 -20.25
N TRP A 77 -9.15 15.69 -19.66
CA TRP A 77 -9.75 15.54 -18.33
C TRP A 77 -8.94 16.25 -17.24
N CYS A 78 -7.62 16.08 -17.21
CA CYS A 78 -6.73 16.76 -16.27
C CYS A 78 -6.83 18.28 -16.42
N ASN A 79 -6.72 18.81 -17.63
CA ASN A 79 -6.81 20.24 -17.91
C ASN A 79 -8.16 20.85 -17.52
N ARG A 80 -9.23 20.06 -17.59
CA ARG A 80 -10.58 20.52 -17.26
C ARG A 80 -10.88 20.52 -15.76
N TYR A 81 -10.44 19.50 -15.01
CA TYR A 81 -10.89 19.27 -13.63
C TYR A 81 -9.84 19.58 -12.57
N LEU A 82 -8.55 19.32 -12.83
CA LEU A 82 -7.51 19.50 -11.84
C LEU A 82 -7.17 20.98 -11.53
N PRO A 83 -7.36 21.97 -12.42
CA PRO A 83 -7.11 23.37 -12.10
C PRO A 83 -7.89 23.95 -10.91
N GLN A 84 -8.96 23.28 -10.48
CA GLN A 84 -9.75 23.68 -9.30
C GLN A 84 -9.62 22.73 -8.12
N ALA A 85 -8.76 21.70 -8.22
CA ALA A 85 -8.59 20.72 -7.18
C ALA A 85 -7.96 21.32 -5.91
N ILE A 86 -8.49 20.93 -4.75
CA ILE A 86 -7.91 21.27 -3.44
C ILE A 86 -7.33 20.04 -2.74
N HIS A 87 -7.65 18.85 -3.21
CA HIS A 87 -7.11 17.59 -2.74
C HIS A 87 -7.08 16.58 -3.87
N ILE A 88 -5.94 15.94 -4.08
CA ILE A 88 -5.78 14.85 -5.05
C ILE A 88 -5.02 13.72 -4.38
N LYS A 89 -5.62 12.54 -4.36
CA LYS A 89 -4.98 11.31 -3.91
C LYS A 89 -4.65 10.43 -5.11
N PHE A 90 -3.41 10.01 -5.18
CA PHE A 90 -2.91 9.08 -6.18
C PHE A 90 -2.68 7.71 -5.58
N THR A 91 -3.34 6.72 -6.18
CA THR A 91 -3.22 5.30 -5.85
C THR A 91 -3.16 4.47 -7.14
N GLY A 92 -3.14 3.16 -7.01
CA GLY A 92 -3.10 2.21 -8.14
C GLY A 92 -1.92 1.28 -8.01
N GLY A 93 -1.12 1.13 -9.05
CA GLY A 93 0.15 0.43 -9.03
C GLY A 93 1.16 1.13 -8.12
N GLU A 94 2.30 1.53 -8.66
CA GLU A 94 3.23 2.41 -7.96
C GLU A 94 3.15 3.81 -8.58
N PRO A 95 2.63 4.82 -7.87
CA PRO A 95 2.43 6.14 -8.42
C PRO A 95 3.69 6.78 -9.01
N PHE A 96 4.84 6.59 -8.38
CA PHE A 96 6.09 7.19 -8.86
C PHE A 96 6.68 6.51 -10.10
N LEU A 97 6.12 5.40 -10.55
CA LEU A 97 6.44 4.75 -11.83
C LEU A 97 5.47 5.14 -12.94
N ILE A 98 4.33 5.76 -12.63
CA ILE A 98 3.30 6.08 -13.60
C ILE A 98 3.57 7.44 -14.24
N PRO A 99 3.95 7.51 -15.54
CA PRO A 99 4.37 8.76 -16.19
C PRO A 99 3.30 9.86 -16.17
N TRP A 100 2.04 9.47 -16.34
CA TRP A 100 0.92 10.43 -16.42
C TRP A 100 0.62 11.15 -15.11
N ILE A 101 1.14 10.69 -13.97
CA ILE A 101 1.03 11.43 -12.70
C ILE A 101 1.77 12.76 -12.78
N HIS A 102 2.93 12.78 -13.44
CA HIS A 102 3.65 14.03 -13.67
C HIS A 102 2.80 15.00 -14.51
N ASP A 103 2.19 14.53 -15.59
CA ASP A 103 1.36 15.36 -16.46
C ASP A 103 0.12 15.89 -15.69
N ALA A 104 -0.50 15.03 -14.89
CA ALA A 104 -1.61 15.43 -14.01
C ALA A 104 -1.20 16.54 -13.02
N ILE A 105 -0.01 16.45 -12.42
CA ILE A 105 0.52 17.45 -11.49
C ILE A 105 0.83 18.76 -12.22
N GLU A 106 1.43 18.70 -13.41
CA GLU A 106 1.79 19.88 -14.18
C GLU A 106 0.57 20.61 -14.77
N SER A 107 -0.56 19.92 -15.00
CA SER A 107 -1.82 20.56 -15.43
C SER A 107 -2.42 21.51 -14.39
N ILE A 108 -1.99 21.45 -13.14
CA ILE A 108 -2.48 22.32 -12.06
C ILE A 108 -1.75 23.65 -12.10
N PRO A 109 -2.44 24.80 -12.22
CA PRO A 109 -1.81 26.10 -12.17
C PRO A 109 -1.10 26.38 -10.84
N ASP A 110 0.03 27.11 -10.87
CA ASP A 110 0.86 27.36 -9.66
C ASP A 110 0.06 28.05 -8.52
N ASN A 111 -0.84 28.98 -8.86
CA ASN A 111 -1.71 29.61 -7.86
C ASN A 111 -2.72 28.64 -7.22
N GLN A 112 -3.03 27.52 -7.88
CA GLN A 112 -3.88 26.46 -7.35
C GLN A 112 -3.06 25.40 -6.63
N LYS A 113 -1.82 25.10 -7.09
CA LYS A 113 -0.88 24.23 -6.36
C LYS A 113 -0.73 24.67 -4.90
N ALA A 114 -0.58 25.98 -4.66
CA ALA A 114 -0.49 26.57 -3.31
C ALA A 114 -1.74 26.35 -2.42
N LYS A 115 -2.85 25.91 -2.98
CA LYS A 115 -4.12 25.60 -2.26
C LYS A 115 -4.41 24.10 -2.23
N CYS A 116 -3.71 23.31 -3.03
CA CYS A 116 -3.97 21.88 -3.25
C CYS A 116 -3.10 21.02 -2.33
N VAL A 117 -3.70 20.00 -1.75
CA VAL A 117 -3.02 18.92 -1.02
C VAL A 117 -2.89 17.72 -1.93
N LEU A 118 -1.68 17.19 -2.08
CA LEU A 118 -1.44 15.91 -2.73
C LEU A 118 -1.33 14.80 -1.69
N HIS A 119 -1.79 13.61 -2.06
CA HIS A 119 -1.62 12.41 -1.24
C HIS A 119 -1.20 11.24 -2.13
N PHE A 120 -0.05 10.64 -1.83
CA PHE A 120 0.47 9.46 -2.51
C PHE A 120 0.47 8.26 -1.56
N THR A 121 0.06 7.09 -2.08
CA THR A 121 0.35 5.81 -1.45
C THR A 121 1.38 5.09 -2.31
N THR A 122 2.58 4.88 -1.79
CA THR A 122 3.75 4.40 -2.55
C THR A 122 4.44 3.24 -1.85
N ASN A 123 5.09 2.38 -2.62
CA ASN A 123 6.02 1.38 -2.11
C ASN A 123 7.43 1.96 -1.85
N LEU A 124 7.66 3.18 -2.30
CA LEU A 124 8.92 3.93 -2.15
C LEU A 124 10.16 3.24 -2.73
N THR A 125 9.99 2.40 -3.76
CA THR A 125 11.13 1.83 -4.51
C THR A 125 11.84 2.88 -5.36
N VAL A 126 11.13 3.95 -5.73
CA VAL A 126 11.65 5.05 -6.55
C VAL A 126 11.56 6.35 -5.79
N VAL A 127 12.67 7.07 -5.75
CA VAL A 127 12.77 8.43 -5.21
C VAL A 127 13.40 9.29 -6.30
N SER A 128 12.68 10.32 -6.76
CA SER A 128 13.15 11.25 -7.79
C SER A 128 13.22 12.66 -7.22
N ASP A 129 14.41 13.26 -7.21
CA ASP A 129 14.59 14.64 -6.76
C ASP A 129 13.71 15.61 -7.54
N LYS A 130 13.52 15.40 -8.83
CA LYS A 130 12.64 16.22 -9.67
C LYS A 130 11.19 16.22 -9.17
N ILE A 131 10.66 15.05 -8.78
CA ILE A 131 9.30 14.95 -8.24
C ILE A 131 9.22 15.67 -6.91
N PHE A 132 10.18 15.46 -6.01
CA PHE A 132 10.20 16.09 -4.69
C PHE A 132 10.34 17.62 -4.77
N GLU A 133 11.11 18.14 -5.71
CA GLU A 133 11.19 19.59 -5.94
C GLU A 133 9.84 20.18 -6.40
N SER A 134 9.08 19.45 -7.25
CA SER A 134 7.75 19.91 -7.66
C SER A 134 6.76 19.99 -6.50
N PHE A 135 6.95 19.20 -5.46
CA PHE A 135 6.09 19.17 -4.27
C PHE A 135 6.16 20.46 -3.46
N LYS A 136 7.25 21.19 -3.48
CA LYS A 136 7.42 22.49 -2.77
C LYS A 136 6.38 23.53 -3.14
N LYS A 137 5.77 23.42 -4.32
CA LYS A 137 4.73 24.35 -4.79
C LYS A 137 3.34 24.08 -4.20
N PHE A 138 3.13 22.92 -3.58
CA PHE A 138 1.82 22.52 -3.07
C PHE A 138 1.60 22.97 -1.63
N LYS A 139 0.32 23.11 -1.24
CA LYS A 139 -0.06 23.44 0.14
C LYS A 139 0.48 22.42 1.14
N ALA A 140 0.37 21.16 0.84
CA ALA A 140 0.95 20.04 1.58
C ALA A 140 1.02 18.81 0.67
N VAL A 141 1.99 17.94 0.93
CA VAL A 141 2.10 16.64 0.26
C VAL A 141 2.20 15.53 1.30
N TRP A 142 1.24 14.63 1.27
CA TRP A 142 1.19 13.48 2.16
C TRP A 142 1.71 12.25 1.43
N ILE A 143 2.72 11.61 1.99
CA ILE A 143 3.29 10.38 1.46
C ILE A 143 3.03 9.26 2.46
N SER A 144 2.18 8.32 2.06
CA SER A 144 1.89 7.10 2.81
C SER A 144 2.74 5.99 2.24
N VAL A 145 3.81 5.63 2.97
CA VAL A 145 4.72 4.55 2.57
C VAL A 145 4.18 3.22 3.05
N SER A 146 4.05 2.28 2.14
CA SER A 146 3.52 0.96 2.43
C SER A 146 4.60 0.03 2.96
N VAL A 147 4.49 -0.43 4.20
CA VAL A 147 5.47 -1.31 4.88
C VAL A 147 4.76 -2.45 5.61
N GLU A 148 5.24 -3.69 5.40
CA GLU A 148 4.62 -4.89 5.96
C GLU A 148 5.60 -5.69 6.87
N GLY A 149 6.29 -5.02 7.75
CA GLY A 149 7.30 -5.60 8.64
C GLY A 149 8.69 -5.08 8.35
N THR A 150 9.70 -5.74 8.87
CA THR A 150 11.12 -5.42 8.69
C THR A 150 11.84 -6.54 7.94
N HIS A 151 12.99 -6.23 7.38
CA HIS A 151 13.93 -7.20 6.78
C HIS A 151 13.23 -8.25 5.88
N SER A 152 13.51 -9.54 6.14
CA SER A 152 12.97 -10.66 5.35
C SER A 152 11.45 -10.73 5.33
N THR A 153 10.77 -10.30 6.41
CA THR A 153 9.31 -10.24 6.45
C THR A 153 8.77 -9.24 5.43
N HIS A 154 9.38 -8.06 5.36
CA HIS A 154 9.01 -7.06 4.36
C HIS A 154 9.26 -7.56 2.94
N GLU A 155 10.46 -8.12 2.69
CA GLU A 155 10.87 -8.62 1.38
C GLU A 155 10.00 -9.78 0.88
N TYR A 156 9.59 -10.67 1.78
CA TYR A 156 8.68 -11.76 1.47
C TYR A 156 7.28 -11.23 1.09
N LEU A 157 6.70 -10.35 1.93
CA LEU A 157 5.35 -9.85 1.74
C LEU A 157 5.24 -8.85 0.60
N ARG A 158 6.28 -8.05 0.39
CA ARG A 158 6.40 -7.11 -0.73
C ARG A 158 7.40 -7.60 -1.77
N TYR A 159 7.15 -8.81 -2.25
CA TYR A 159 8.05 -9.52 -3.14
C TYR A 159 8.54 -8.67 -4.32
N GLY A 160 9.86 -8.55 -4.41
CA GLY A 160 10.57 -7.67 -5.35
C GLY A 160 11.05 -6.36 -4.73
N HIS A 161 10.79 -6.10 -3.45
CA HIS A 161 11.32 -4.95 -2.71
C HIS A 161 12.44 -5.38 -1.75
N SER A 162 13.57 -4.67 -1.77
CA SER A 162 14.64 -4.84 -0.81
C SER A 162 14.42 -3.94 0.40
N TRP A 163 14.57 -4.48 1.60
CA TRP A 163 14.53 -3.73 2.85
C TRP A 163 15.61 -2.65 2.92
N ASP A 164 16.80 -2.95 2.43
CA ASP A 164 17.92 -1.99 2.38
C ASP A 164 17.58 -0.80 1.48
N THR A 165 16.94 -1.04 0.33
CA THR A 165 16.48 0.02 -0.57
C THR A 165 15.41 0.89 0.11
N LEU A 166 14.42 0.28 0.76
CA LEU A 166 13.39 1.01 1.50
C LEU A 166 14.01 1.87 2.61
N SER A 167 14.85 1.27 3.46
CA SER A 167 15.50 1.94 4.59
C SER A 167 16.35 3.12 4.13
N LYS A 168 17.12 2.95 3.04
CA LYS A 168 17.91 4.02 2.42
C LYS A 168 17.02 5.16 1.91
N ASN A 169 15.95 4.82 1.21
CA ASN A 169 15.02 5.80 0.66
C ASN A 169 14.29 6.57 1.76
N LEU A 170 13.85 5.90 2.82
CA LEU A 170 13.23 6.54 3.99
C LEU A 170 14.18 7.54 4.65
N LYS A 171 15.43 7.16 4.88
CA LYS A 171 16.45 8.07 5.44
C LYS A 171 16.70 9.26 4.52
N SER A 172 16.93 9.01 3.23
CA SER A 172 17.15 10.06 2.23
C SER A 172 16.02 11.09 2.19
N ILE A 173 14.79 10.65 2.33
CA ILE A 173 13.63 11.54 2.30
C ILE A 173 13.49 12.32 3.62
N SER A 174 13.76 11.70 4.76
CA SER A 174 13.71 12.39 6.06
C SER A 174 14.75 13.53 6.16
N GLU A 175 15.82 13.46 5.39
CA GLU A 175 16.87 14.48 5.30
C GLU A 175 16.54 15.65 4.35
N LYS A 176 15.50 15.50 3.51
CA LYS A 176 15.16 16.50 2.46
C LYS A 176 14.42 17.73 3.00
N ASN A 177 14.46 18.16 4.17
CA ASN A 177 13.91 19.42 4.72
C ASN A 177 12.89 20.12 3.81
N ILE A 178 11.80 19.42 3.44
CA ILE A 178 10.68 19.97 2.65
C ILE A 178 9.53 20.23 3.63
N ASP A 179 9.32 21.49 4.00
CA ASP A 179 8.44 21.91 5.09
C ASP A 179 6.97 21.43 4.94
N ASN A 180 6.50 21.30 3.71
CA ASN A 180 5.13 20.90 3.41
C ASN A 180 4.96 19.38 3.17
N LEU A 181 6.00 18.58 3.44
CA LEU A 181 6.00 17.16 3.23
C LEU A 181 5.67 16.40 4.53
N ILE A 182 4.64 15.58 4.49
CA ILE A 182 4.16 14.81 5.63
C ILE A 182 4.24 13.33 5.32
N PHE A 183 5.07 12.60 6.06
CA PHE A 183 5.23 11.16 5.94
C PHE A 183 4.43 10.41 6.98
N LYS A 184 3.87 9.28 6.56
CA LYS A 184 3.34 8.25 7.45
C LYS A 184 3.59 6.87 6.85
N ILE A 185 3.69 5.88 7.72
CA ILE A 185 3.81 4.48 7.33
C ILE A 185 2.41 3.88 7.30
N ASN A 186 2.03 3.30 6.17
CA ASN A 186 0.82 2.47 6.09
C ASN A 186 1.23 1.01 6.33
N HIS A 187 0.66 0.39 7.35
CA HIS A 187 0.84 -1.03 7.63
C HIS A 187 -0.48 -1.76 7.58
N VAL A 188 -0.55 -2.82 6.78
CA VAL A 188 -1.72 -3.71 6.74
C VAL A 188 -1.58 -4.73 7.87
N VAL A 189 -2.47 -4.63 8.87
CA VAL A 189 -2.52 -5.58 9.99
C VAL A 189 -3.07 -6.91 9.49
N GLN A 190 -2.19 -7.89 9.38
CA GLN A 190 -2.47 -9.19 8.76
C GLN A 190 -1.66 -10.32 9.38
N THR A 191 -2.14 -11.55 9.23
CA THR A 191 -1.52 -12.76 9.78
C THR A 191 -0.03 -12.90 9.41
N PRO A 192 0.40 -12.79 8.15
CA PRO A 192 1.80 -13.05 7.79
C PRO A 192 2.81 -12.03 8.37
N SER A 193 2.40 -10.80 8.68
CA SER A 193 3.30 -9.77 9.23
C SER A 193 3.19 -9.58 10.74
N TYR A 194 2.24 -10.24 11.39
CA TYR A 194 1.90 -9.96 12.78
C TYR A 194 3.07 -10.08 13.75
N HIS A 195 3.93 -11.07 13.56
CA HIS A 195 5.09 -11.33 14.41
C HIS A 195 6.15 -10.22 14.38
N SER A 196 6.21 -9.45 13.29
CA SER A 196 7.20 -8.38 13.10
C SER A 196 6.70 -6.99 13.53
N ILE A 197 5.46 -6.89 14.05
CA ILE A 197 4.85 -5.59 14.39
C ILE A 197 5.68 -4.84 15.45
N LEU A 198 6.18 -5.52 16.49
CA LEU A 198 6.97 -4.87 17.54
C LEU A 198 8.30 -4.32 17.00
N GLU A 199 9.06 -5.15 16.30
CA GLU A 199 10.32 -4.75 15.68
C GLU A 199 10.13 -3.59 14.69
N MET A 200 9.08 -3.66 13.87
CA MET A 200 8.71 -2.58 12.94
C MET A 200 8.36 -1.29 13.70
N THR A 201 7.63 -1.40 14.79
CA THR A 201 7.23 -0.24 15.61
C THR A 201 8.44 0.44 16.20
N ASP A 202 9.36 -0.32 16.78
CA ASP A 202 10.62 0.19 17.35
C ASP A 202 11.48 0.89 16.28
N PHE A 203 11.57 0.31 15.08
CA PHE A 203 12.29 0.93 13.97
C PHE A 203 11.70 2.29 13.58
N PHE A 204 10.39 2.41 13.47
CA PHE A 204 9.72 3.66 13.09
C PHE A 204 9.65 4.69 14.24
N ASP A 205 9.65 4.25 15.49
CA ASP A 205 9.80 5.15 16.64
C ASP A 205 11.18 5.85 16.61
N GLN A 206 12.25 5.09 16.31
CA GLN A 206 13.60 5.65 16.16
C GLN A 206 13.69 6.67 15.01
N LEU A 207 12.99 6.42 13.91
CA LEU A 207 12.89 7.35 12.77
C LEU A 207 11.88 8.50 13.01
N LYS A 208 11.19 8.53 14.13
CA LYS A 208 10.12 9.51 14.46
C LYS A 208 9.00 9.52 13.41
N MET A 209 8.68 8.37 12.82
CA MET A 209 7.62 8.20 11.82
C MET A 209 6.40 7.51 12.42
N LYS A 210 5.22 8.06 12.15
CA LYS A 210 3.95 7.48 12.61
C LYS A 210 3.48 6.35 11.71
N ILE A 211 3.03 5.26 12.32
CA ILE A 211 2.42 4.12 11.65
C ILE A 211 0.90 4.30 11.66
N HIS A 212 0.30 4.15 10.48
CA HIS A 212 -1.14 4.14 10.28
C HIS A 212 -1.63 2.71 10.02
N PRO A 213 -2.48 2.13 10.88
CA PRO A 213 -2.97 0.79 10.68
C PRO A 213 -4.03 0.74 9.58
N ILE A 214 -3.96 -0.29 8.76
CA ILE A 214 -4.99 -0.63 7.77
C ILE A 214 -5.46 -2.04 8.09
N MET A 215 -6.76 -2.20 8.36
CA MET A 215 -7.33 -3.53 8.56
C MET A 215 -7.49 -4.25 7.23
N LEU A 216 -6.95 -5.47 7.13
CA LEU A 216 -7.08 -6.28 5.93
C LEU A 216 -8.53 -6.75 5.74
N LYS A 217 -9.11 -6.45 4.59
CA LYS A 217 -10.45 -6.92 4.20
C LYS A 217 -10.39 -8.09 3.22
N SER A 218 -9.38 -8.10 2.36
CA SER A 218 -9.16 -9.14 1.35
C SER A 218 -7.66 -9.23 1.04
N PRO A 219 -7.11 -10.44 0.85
CA PRO A 219 -7.78 -11.75 0.96
C PRO A 219 -8.08 -12.14 2.42
N ARG A 220 -9.26 -12.74 2.67
CA ARG A 220 -9.75 -13.03 4.03
C ARG A 220 -8.88 -13.98 4.84
N HIS A 221 -8.21 -14.92 4.20
CA HIS A 221 -7.35 -15.90 4.88
C HIS A 221 -6.08 -15.27 5.50
N TYR A 222 -5.74 -14.03 5.17
CA TYR A 222 -4.68 -13.28 5.86
C TYR A 222 -5.19 -12.40 7.01
N HIS A 223 -6.48 -12.42 7.29
CA HIS A 223 -7.04 -11.71 8.44
C HIS A 223 -6.49 -12.27 9.75
N ILE A 224 -6.26 -11.42 10.75
CA ILE A 224 -5.63 -11.82 12.03
C ILE A 224 -6.41 -12.87 12.82
N SER A 225 -7.66 -13.14 12.50
CA SER A 225 -8.40 -14.28 13.07
C SER A 225 -7.79 -15.64 12.70
N ALA A 226 -6.95 -15.71 11.66
CA ALA A 226 -6.20 -16.92 11.33
C ALA A 226 -5.01 -17.19 12.28
N LEU A 227 -4.57 -16.20 13.07
CA LEU A 227 -3.50 -16.36 14.06
C LEU A 227 -3.95 -17.23 15.24
N THR A 228 -2.99 -17.94 15.84
CA THR A 228 -3.21 -18.65 17.09
C THR A 228 -3.57 -17.68 18.22
N ARG A 229 -4.33 -18.17 19.21
CA ARG A 229 -4.60 -17.43 20.44
C ARG A 229 -3.30 -17.06 21.18
N GLU A 230 -2.37 -17.99 21.24
CA GLU A 230 -1.05 -17.80 21.85
C GLU A 230 -0.30 -16.60 21.26
N SER A 231 -0.23 -16.47 19.93
CA SER A 231 0.45 -15.34 19.29
C SER A 231 -0.21 -14.00 19.59
N LYS A 232 -1.53 -13.96 19.61
CA LYS A 232 -2.27 -12.74 19.96
C LYS A 232 -2.08 -12.38 21.44
N GLN A 233 -2.13 -13.37 22.34
CA GLN A 233 -1.90 -13.15 23.76
C GLN A 233 -0.47 -12.65 24.02
N TYR A 234 0.53 -13.27 23.39
CA TYR A 234 1.92 -12.80 23.49
C TYR A 234 2.07 -11.32 23.10
N PHE A 235 1.42 -10.90 22.01
CA PHE A 235 1.44 -9.49 21.60
C PHE A 235 0.78 -8.59 22.63
N LEU A 236 -0.37 -8.98 23.16
CA LEU A 236 -1.09 -8.23 24.20
C LEU A 236 -0.22 -8.04 25.46
N ASP A 237 0.43 -9.10 25.92
CA ASP A 237 1.29 -9.06 27.11
C ASP A 237 2.54 -8.20 26.85
N SER A 238 3.18 -8.37 25.69
CA SER A 238 4.40 -7.64 25.31
C SER A 238 4.19 -6.14 25.07
N THR A 239 2.95 -5.70 24.90
CA THR A 239 2.62 -4.30 24.59
C THR A 239 1.83 -3.59 25.68
N GLU A 240 1.68 -4.21 26.85
CA GLU A 240 0.85 -3.67 27.95
C GLU A 240 1.34 -2.29 28.41
N GLU A 241 2.64 -2.13 28.57
CA GLU A 241 3.28 -0.89 29.05
C GLU A 241 3.90 -0.05 27.91
N TYR A 242 3.53 -0.31 26.67
CA TYR A 242 4.11 0.46 25.56
C TYR A 242 3.70 1.94 25.59
N THR A 243 4.70 2.84 25.50
CA THR A 243 4.52 4.31 25.58
C THR A 243 5.19 5.08 24.42
N GLY A 244 5.64 4.39 23.37
CA GLY A 244 6.32 4.99 22.22
C GLY A 244 5.46 5.91 21.36
N LEU A 245 6.07 6.49 20.34
CA LEU A 245 5.42 7.41 19.38
C LEU A 245 4.20 6.77 18.69
N ASN A 246 4.24 5.48 18.49
CA ASN A 246 3.21 4.71 17.78
C ASN A 246 2.17 4.07 18.72
N LEU A 247 1.93 4.67 19.90
CA LEU A 247 0.95 4.17 20.88
C LEU A 247 -0.45 3.95 20.28
N ASP A 248 -0.92 4.85 19.40
CA ASP A 248 -2.23 4.73 18.76
C ASP A 248 -2.29 3.51 17.82
N PHE A 249 -1.19 3.23 17.12
CA PHE A 249 -1.06 2.03 16.30
C PHE A 249 -1.10 0.76 17.15
N ILE A 250 -0.32 0.72 18.23
CA ILE A 250 -0.30 -0.42 19.18
C ILE A 250 -1.68 -0.63 19.81
N LYS A 251 -2.36 0.44 20.27
CA LYS A 251 -3.73 0.35 20.80
C LYS A 251 -4.71 -0.23 19.78
N PHE A 252 -4.60 0.19 18.50
CA PHE A 252 -5.43 -0.39 17.44
C PHE A 252 -5.19 -1.89 17.30
N VAL A 253 -3.91 -2.33 17.18
CA VAL A 253 -3.57 -3.75 17.05
C VAL A 253 -4.02 -4.56 18.25
N ARG A 254 -3.85 -4.03 19.47
CA ARG A 254 -4.36 -4.64 20.72
C ARG A 254 -5.88 -4.83 20.65
N SER A 255 -6.62 -3.80 20.29
CA SER A 255 -8.09 -3.85 20.20
C SER A 255 -8.56 -4.96 19.25
N VAL A 256 -8.00 -5.01 18.02
CA VAL A 256 -8.39 -6.05 17.07
C VAL A 256 -7.89 -7.44 17.48
N SER A 257 -6.76 -7.55 18.19
CA SER A 257 -6.27 -8.82 18.71
C SER A 257 -7.18 -9.38 19.81
N GLN A 258 -7.74 -8.53 20.65
CA GLN A 258 -8.74 -8.90 21.65
C GLN A 258 -10.08 -9.28 21.02
N GLU A 259 -10.55 -8.51 20.03
CA GLU A 259 -11.79 -8.79 19.29
C GLU A 259 -11.75 -10.16 18.61
N TYR A 260 -10.61 -10.52 18.03
CA TYR A 260 -10.42 -11.78 17.31
C TYR A 260 -9.50 -12.75 18.07
N ILE A 261 -9.57 -12.79 19.40
CA ILE A 261 -8.63 -13.58 20.21
C ILE A 261 -8.67 -15.07 19.88
N GLU A 262 -9.84 -15.61 19.55
CA GLU A 262 -9.97 -17.01 19.16
C GLU A 262 -9.48 -17.23 17.71
N GLN A 263 -8.84 -18.40 17.51
CA GLN A 263 -8.33 -18.80 16.21
C GLN A 263 -9.43 -19.31 15.28
N ASN A 264 -9.48 -18.80 14.08
CA ASN A 264 -10.27 -19.38 13.00
C ASN A 264 -9.40 -20.38 12.23
N THR A 265 -9.50 -21.66 12.58
CA THR A 265 -8.66 -22.72 11.98
C THR A 265 -8.92 -22.93 10.47
N THR A 266 -10.10 -22.61 9.96
CA THR A 266 -10.38 -22.65 8.51
C THR A 266 -9.54 -21.60 7.79
N LEU A 267 -9.54 -20.34 8.26
CA LEU A 267 -8.71 -19.30 7.67
C LEU A 267 -7.21 -19.59 7.84
N THR A 268 -6.80 -20.23 8.94
CA THR A 268 -5.42 -20.66 9.13
C THR A 268 -5.00 -21.67 8.04
N LYS A 269 -5.84 -22.68 7.76
CA LYS A 269 -5.57 -23.66 6.68
C LYS A 269 -5.47 -22.99 5.32
N GLU A 270 -6.40 -22.12 5.00
CA GLU A 270 -6.40 -21.35 3.75
C GLU A 270 -5.16 -20.46 3.64
N CYS A 271 -4.75 -19.80 4.73
CA CYS A 271 -3.54 -18.98 4.79
C CYS A 271 -2.28 -19.80 4.47
N ILE A 272 -2.09 -20.94 5.15
CA ILE A 272 -0.95 -21.84 4.93
C ILE A 272 -0.95 -22.36 3.50
N GLN A 273 -2.11 -22.78 2.99
CA GLN A 273 -2.24 -23.30 1.63
C GLN A 273 -1.86 -22.25 0.58
N ASP A 274 -2.34 -21.02 0.73
CA ASP A 274 -2.05 -19.92 -0.19
C ASP A 274 -0.57 -19.53 -0.18
N LEU A 275 0.04 -19.41 1.02
CA LEU A 275 1.47 -19.13 1.17
C LEU A 275 2.33 -20.25 0.57
N THR A 276 2.00 -21.52 0.83
CA THR A 276 2.68 -22.67 0.24
C THR A 276 2.62 -22.63 -1.28
N HIS A 277 1.49 -22.26 -1.83
CA HIS A 277 1.32 -22.15 -3.28
C HIS A 277 2.17 -21.03 -3.89
N LEU A 278 2.22 -19.86 -3.24
CA LEU A 278 3.09 -18.77 -3.65
C LEU A 278 4.58 -19.13 -3.55
N ASP A 279 4.98 -19.87 -2.51
CA ASP A 279 6.35 -20.33 -2.32
C ASP A 279 6.82 -21.24 -3.47
N LEU A 280 5.95 -22.15 -3.92
CA LEU A 280 6.25 -23.01 -5.06
C LEU A 280 6.50 -22.21 -6.35
N VAL A 281 5.72 -21.17 -6.59
CA VAL A 281 5.86 -20.30 -7.77
C VAL A 281 7.09 -19.40 -7.67
N ARG A 282 7.35 -18.85 -6.48
CA ARG A 282 8.38 -17.84 -6.24
C ARG A 282 9.70 -18.40 -5.73
N LYS A 283 9.76 -19.72 -5.49
CA LYS A 283 10.91 -20.43 -4.89
C LYS A 283 11.31 -19.83 -3.54
N ASN A 284 10.32 -19.49 -2.73
CA ASN A 284 10.45 -18.98 -1.36
C ASN A 284 9.99 -20.04 -0.35
N ASN A 285 10.09 -19.72 0.93
CA ASN A 285 9.56 -20.55 2.00
C ASN A 285 9.01 -19.65 3.13
N HIS A 286 7.69 -19.59 3.26
CA HIS A 286 7.04 -18.79 4.30
C HIS A 286 7.43 -19.23 5.73
N LYS A 287 7.84 -20.50 5.93
CA LYS A 287 8.25 -21.02 7.24
C LYS A 287 9.55 -20.42 7.75
N ASP A 288 10.40 -19.90 6.84
CA ASP A 288 11.63 -19.20 7.22
C ASP A 288 11.31 -17.77 7.71
N ILE A 289 10.10 -17.28 7.46
CA ILE A 289 9.67 -15.90 7.74
C ILE A 289 8.62 -15.87 8.85
N ILE A 290 7.59 -16.71 8.77
CA ILE A 290 6.45 -16.69 9.70
C ILE A 290 6.67 -17.78 10.74
N PRO A 291 6.81 -17.42 12.03
CA PRO A 291 6.98 -18.43 13.08
C PRO A 291 5.82 -19.42 13.10
N GLU A 292 6.13 -20.73 13.17
CA GLU A 292 5.14 -21.80 13.17
C GLU A 292 4.06 -21.60 14.25
N LYS A 293 4.45 -21.14 15.45
CA LYS A 293 3.52 -20.85 16.54
C LYS A 293 2.39 -19.87 16.17
N ASN A 294 2.59 -19.02 15.12
CA ASN A 294 1.59 -18.02 14.72
C ASN A 294 0.44 -18.62 13.91
N ILE A 295 0.71 -19.69 13.15
CA ILE A 295 -0.22 -20.31 12.20
C ILE A 295 -0.34 -21.83 12.41
N LYS A 296 -0.03 -22.34 13.62
CA LYS A 296 -0.15 -23.74 13.97
C LYS A 296 -1.63 -24.14 14.05
N ILE A 297 -1.94 -25.34 13.56
CA ILE A 297 -3.24 -26.00 13.70
C ILE A 297 -3.06 -27.11 14.73
N ASN A 298 -3.75 -26.96 15.86
CA ASN A 298 -3.78 -27.99 16.90
C ASN A 298 -4.83 -29.04 16.58
#